data_2e6684bdabba6d6a41c048089236cc05
#
_entry.id   2e6684bdabba6d6a41c048089236cc05
#
_cell.length_a   1.000
_cell.length_b   1.000
_cell.length_c   1.000
_cell.angle_alpha   90.00
_cell.angle_beta   90.00
_cell.angle_gamma   90.00
#
_symmetry.space_group_name_H-M   'P 1'
#
loop_
_entity.id
_entity.type
_entity.pdbx_description
1 polymer ?
#
loop_
_entity_poly.entity_id
_entity_poly.type
_entity_poly.pdbx_seq_one_letter_code
_entity_poly.pdbx_strand_id
1 'polypeptide(L)'
;MPHFFKLVSFLYQQYLYAKQNPVLKKLKVGEQEDVYLSAATHDTRFNTNIKGHIGNLNEMSWGFIGTGPYTLALNILYTFTGDAQFARTHAFEFRSEFLEKIDSKKSYWMPNWMISNWIIQKIEGEEIYE
;
A
#
# COMPACT_ATOMS: atom_id res chain seq x y z
N MET A 1 -17.52 16.45 19.41
CA MET A 1 -17.12 15.11 18.95
C MET A 1 -15.89 15.19 18.06
N PRO A 2 -14.70 15.14 18.67
CA PRO A 2 -13.48 15.31 17.87
C PRO A 2 -13.30 14.28 16.77
N HIS A 3 -13.69 13.04 17.02
CA HIS A 3 -13.50 11.97 16.02
C HIS A 3 -14.43 12.12 14.82
N PHE A 4 -15.67 12.56 15.03
CA PHE A 4 -16.62 12.80 13.94
C PHE A 4 -16.13 13.92 13.03
N PHE A 5 -15.71 15.04 13.60
CA PHE A 5 -15.19 16.17 12.82
C PHE A 5 -13.90 15.82 12.07
N LYS A 6 -13.03 15.04 12.69
CA LYS A 6 -11.79 14.58 12.02
C LYS A 6 -12.13 13.69 10.84
N LEU A 7 -13.10 12.80 10.96
CA LEU A 7 -13.51 11.93 9.86
C LEU A 7 -14.12 12.74 8.71
N VAL A 8 -15.01 13.67 9.00
CA VAL A 8 -15.63 14.52 7.98
C VAL A 8 -14.57 15.38 7.29
N SER A 9 -13.67 15.99 8.04
CA SER A 9 -12.56 16.77 7.48
C SER A 9 -11.66 15.93 6.60
N PHE A 10 -11.34 14.71 7.04
CA PHE A 10 -10.53 13.78 6.26
C PHE A 10 -11.19 13.43 4.92
N LEU A 11 -12.47 13.09 4.94
CA LEU A 11 -13.22 12.77 3.72
C LEU A 11 -13.31 13.97 2.77
N TYR A 12 -13.50 15.17 3.31
CA TYR A 12 -13.51 16.39 2.51
C TYR A 12 -12.15 16.65 1.87
N GLN A 13 -11.08 16.48 2.62
CA GLN A 13 -9.73 16.62 2.09
C GLN A 13 -9.45 15.61 0.97
N GLN A 14 -9.86 14.36 1.14
CA GLN A 14 -9.75 13.36 0.08
C GLN A 14 -10.47 13.81 -1.20
N TYR A 15 -11.66 14.38 -1.05
CA TYR A 15 -12.44 14.88 -2.18
C TYR A 15 -11.69 16.00 -2.93
N LEU A 16 -11.08 16.93 -2.19
CA LEU A 16 -10.31 18.02 -2.78
C LEU A 16 -9.06 17.51 -3.51
N TYR A 17 -8.32 16.62 -2.87
CA TYR A 17 -7.11 16.06 -3.47
C TYR A 17 -7.42 15.21 -4.69
N ALA A 18 -8.51 14.48 -4.69
CA ALA A 18 -8.93 13.67 -5.83
C ALA A 18 -9.15 14.50 -7.08
N LYS A 19 -9.50 15.78 -6.94
CA LYS A 19 -9.64 16.69 -8.09
C LYS A 19 -8.31 17.19 -8.63
N GLN A 20 -7.25 17.17 -7.82
CA GLN A 20 -5.97 17.80 -8.15
C GLN A 20 -4.86 16.81 -8.45
N ASN A 21 -4.91 15.63 -7.87
CA ASN A 21 -3.83 14.65 -7.96
C ASN A 21 -4.27 13.42 -8.78
N PRO A 22 -3.54 13.08 -9.87
CA PRO A 22 -3.90 11.93 -10.71
C PRO A 22 -3.91 10.59 -9.99
N VAL A 23 -3.04 10.41 -8.98
CA VAL A 23 -3.01 9.17 -8.19
C VAL A 23 -4.28 9.04 -7.37
N LEU A 24 -4.71 10.13 -6.71
CA LEU A 24 -5.92 10.11 -5.89
C LEU A 24 -7.18 9.88 -6.72
N LYS A 25 -7.22 10.36 -7.96
CA LYS A 25 -8.36 10.11 -8.87
C LYS A 25 -8.52 8.63 -9.17
N LYS A 26 -7.43 7.87 -9.20
CA LYS A 26 -7.44 6.43 -9.45
C LYS A 26 -7.59 5.61 -8.19
N LEU A 27 -7.31 6.20 -7.04
CA LEU A 27 -7.39 5.51 -5.76
C LEU A 27 -8.84 5.34 -5.33
N LYS A 28 -9.33 4.13 -5.41
CA LYS A 28 -10.70 3.79 -5.03
C LYS A 28 -10.74 3.38 -3.56
N VAL A 29 -10.77 4.37 -2.68
CA VAL A 29 -10.77 4.14 -1.23
C VAL A 29 -11.97 3.28 -0.85
N GLY A 30 -11.72 2.17 -0.16
CA GLY A 30 -12.74 1.25 0.29
C GLY A 30 -13.22 0.25 -0.76
N GLU A 31 -12.81 0.38 -2.02
CA GLU A 31 -13.18 -0.56 -3.08
C GLU A 31 -12.12 -1.64 -3.32
N GLN A 32 -10.89 -1.41 -2.87
CA GLN A 32 -9.82 -2.39 -3.00
C GLN A 32 -9.98 -3.50 -1.95
N GLU A 33 -9.56 -4.70 -2.31
CA GLU A 33 -9.52 -5.80 -1.35
C GLU A 33 -8.46 -5.56 -0.28
N ASP A 34 -8.68 -6.16 0.89
CA ASP A 34 -7.63 -6.23 1.90
C ASP A 34 -6.47 -7.07 1.38
N VAL A 35 -5.28 -6.82 1.91
CA VAL A 35 -4.09 -7.59 1.54
C VAL A 35 -3.90 -8.73 2.52
N TYR A 36 -3.78 -9.94 2.00
CA TYR A 36 -3.52 -11.13 2.79
C TYR A 36 -2.12 -11.65 2.49
N LEU A 37 -1.37 -11.95 3.55
CA LEU A 37 -0.06 -12.55 3.49
C LEU A 37 -0.16 -13.90 4.20
N SER A 38 0.00 -14.99 3.45
CA SER A 38 -0.16 -16.35 3.99
C SER A 38 1.18 -17.05 4.14
N ALA A 39 1.48 -17.48 5.36
CA ALA A 39 2.66 -18.28 5.63
C ALA A 39 2.41 -19.78 5.40
N ALA A 40 1.22 -20.18 4.96
CA ALA A 40 0.84 -21.58 4.77
C ALA A 40 1.52 -22.22 3.55
N THR A 41 2.12 -21.43 2.66
CA THR A 41 2.83 -21.96 1.49
C THR A 41 4.16 -21.24 1.30
N HIS A 42 5.15 -21.99 0.79
CA HIS A 42 6.45 -21.43 0.39
C HIS A 42 6.45 -20.98 -1.07
N ASP A 43 5.39 -21.24 -1.82
CA ASP A 43 5.27 -20.83 -3.20
C ASP A 43 4.82 -19.38 -3.27
N THR A 44 5.72 -18.50 -3.69
CA THR A 44 5.47 -17.05 -3.75
C THR A 44 4.35 -16.65 -4.72
N ARG A 45 3.89 -17.57 -5.56
CA ARG A 45 2.75 -17.32 -6.44
C ARG A 45 1.43 -17.39 -5.69
N PHE A 46 1.40 -18.04 -4.52
CA PHE A 46 0.18 -18.30 -3.76
C PHE A 46 0.21 -17.78 -2.33
N ASN A 47 1.26 -17.06 -1.94
CA ASN A 47 1.42 -16.58 -0.57
C ASN A 47 0.69 -15.26 -0.30
N THR A 48 0.15 -14.62 -1.32
CA THR A 48 -0.60 -13.37 -1.17
C THR A 48 -1.64 -13.25 -2.29
N ASN A 49 -2.68 -12.46 -2.03
CA ASN A 49 -3.67 -12.12 -3.05
C ASN A 49 -3.21 -10.97 -3.97
N ILE A 50 -2.07 -10.38 -3.69
CA ILE A 50 -1.50 -9.33 -4.54
C ILE A 50 -0.88 -9.97 -5.77
N LYS A 51 -1.30 -9.48 -6.94
CA LYS A 51 -0.74 -9.95 -8.22
C LYS A 51 0.56 -9.22 -8.52
N GLY A 52 1.55 -9.94 -9.04
CA GLY A 52 2.79 -9.35 -9.49
C GLY A 52 2.61 -8.71 -10.86
N HIS A 53 2.87 -7.41 -10.95
CA HIS A 53 2.80 -6.64 -12.19
C HIS A 53 4.15 -6.00 -12.55
N ILE A 54 4.95 -5.64 -11.54
CA ILE A 54 6.22 -4.94 -11.75
C ILE A 54 7.29 -5.54 -10.82
N GLY A 55 8.54 -5.47 -11.25
CA GLY A 55 9.67 -6.05 -10.52
C GLY A 55 9.82 -7.55 -10.77
N ASN A 56 10.51 -8.24 -9.88
CA ASN A 56 10.70 -9.68 -9.96
C ASN A 56 9.48 -10.40 -9.38
N LEU A 57 8.58 -10.83 -10.25
CA LEU A 57 7.27 -11.35 -9.89
C LEU A 57 7.30 -12.66 -9.10
N ASN A 58 8.45 -13.33 -9.03
CA ASN A 58 8.59 -14.60 -8.31
C ASN A 58 9.11 -14.43 -6.89
N GLU A 59 9.29 -13.19 -6.41
CA GLU A 59 9.94 -12.93 -5.14
C GLU A 59 9.12 -12.09 -4.16
N MET A 60 7.81 -12.14 -4.24
CA MET A 60 6.97 -11.42 -3.28
C MET A 60 6.97 -12.14 -1.93
N SER A 61 7.62 -11.54 -0.93
CA SER A 61 7.80 -12.10 0.40
C SER A 61 7.83 -10.97 1.45
N TRP A 62 8.01 -11.33 2.72
CA TRP A 62 8.03 -10.37 3.82
C TRP A 62 8.87 -10.89 4.98
N GLY A 63 9.14 -10.02 5.97
CA GLY A 63 9.80 -10.42 7.21
C GLY A 63 11.31 -10.26 7.22
N PHE A 64 11.90 -9.57 6.25
CA PHE A 64 13.33 -9.30 6.19
C PHE A 64 13.61 -8.11 5.27
N ILE A 65 14.83 -7.61 5.31
CA ILE A 65 15.28 -6.54 4.40
C ILE A 65 15.80 -7.19 3.13
N GLY A 66 15.13 -6.98 2.01
CA GLY A 66 15.54 -7.60 0.76
C GLY A 66 14.63 -7.27 -0.41
N THR A 67 14.91 -7.90 -1.55
CA THR A 67 14.17 -7.66 -2.80
C THR A 67 12.76 -8.24 -2.78
N GLY A 68 12.54 -9.33 -2.07
CA GLY A 68 11.21 -9.92 -1.94
C GLY A 68 10.20 -9.00 -1.29
N PRO A 69 10.48 -8.47 -0.09
CA PRO A 69 9.61 -7.47 0.53
C PRO A 69 9.49 -6.18 -0.29
N TYR A 70 10.55 -5.74 -0.96
CA TYR A 70 10.48 -4.59 -1.86
C TYR A 70 9.52 -4.85 -3.01
N THR A 71 9.61 -6.01 -3.66
CA THR A 71 8.72 -6.36 -4.77
C THR A 71 7.27 -6.45 -4.32
N LEU A 72 7.03 -7.01 -3.13
CA LEU A 72 5.69 -7.04 -2.56
C LEU A 72 5.15 -5.62 -2.31
N ALA A 73 5.94 -4.75 -1.69
CA ALA A 73 5.57 -3.34 -1.46
C ALA A 73 5.22 -2.64 -2.77
N LEU A 74 6.07 -2.82 -3.77
CA LEU A 74 5.90 -2.25 -5.10
C LEU A 74 4.55 -2.64 -5.72
N ASN A 75 4.18 -3.92 -5.62
CA ASN A 75 2.95 -4.43 -6.22
C ASN A 75 1.71 -4.10 -5.38
N ILE A 76 1.81 -4.00 -4.06
CA ILE A 76 0.73 -3.49 -3.23
C ILE A 76 0.40 -2.06 -3.63
N LEU A 77 1.39 -1.20 -3.71
CA LEU A 77 1.19 0.20 -4.07
C LEU A 77 0.68 0.35 -5.50
N TYR A 78 1.20 -0.45 -6.42
CA TYR A 78 0.70 -0.45 -7.80
C TYR A 78 -0.76 -0.90 -7.87
N THR A 79 -1.13 -1.93 -7.13
CA THR A 79 -2.50 -2.44 -7.10
C THR A 79 -3.47 -1.35 -6.62
N PHE A 80 -3.07 -0.58 -5.60
CA PHE A 80 -3.93 0.43 -5.00
C PHE A 80 -3.98 1.73 -5.80
N THR A 81 -2.93 2.08 -6.52
CA THR A 81 -2.84 3.38 -7.19
C THR A 81 -2.95 3.30 -8.72
N GLY A 82 -2.62 2.15 -9.30
CA GLY A 82 -2.48 2.05 -10.75
C GLY A 82 -1.33 2.88 -11.31
N ASP A 83 -0.42 3.36 -10.47
CA ASP A 83 0.66 4.27 -10.84
C ASP A 83 2.01 3.65 -10.50
N ALA A 84 2.74 3.22 -11.54
CA ALA A 84 4.03 2.55 -11.36
C ALA A 84 5.09 3.49 -10.79
N GLN A 85 5.05 4.77 -11.14
CA GLN A 85 6.03 5.73 -10.63
C GLN A 85 5.81 6.00 -9.15
N PHE A 86 4.58 6.20 -8.73
CA PHE A 86 4.25 6.33 -7.32
C PHE A 86 4.71 5.10 -6.54
N ALA A 87 4.42 3.91 -7.07
CA ALA A 87 4.83 2.66 -6.43
C ALA A 87 6.35 2.58 -6.25
N ARG A 88 7.12 2.91 -7.30
CA ARG A 88 8.59 2.90 -7.24
C ARG A 88 9.13 3.94 -6.27
N THR A 89 8.53 5.11 -6.23
CA THR A 89 8.96 6.19 -5.33
C THR A 89 8.77 5.82 -3.86
N HIS A 90 7.69 5.11 -3.53
CA HIS A 90 7.30 4.87 -2.14
C HIS A 90 7.45 3.42 -1.66
N ALA A 91 7.85 2.48 -2.54
CA ALA A 91 7.96 1.07 -2.17
C ALA A 91 8.98 0.84 -1.05
N PHE A 92 10.08 1.55 -1.06
CA PHE A 92 11.12 1.43 -0.03
C PHE A 92 10.57 1.79 1.35
N GLU A 93 9.86 2.91 1.46
CA GLU A 93 9.25 3.33 2.72
C GLU A 93 8.18 2.35 3.20
N PHE A 94 7.31 1.90 2.28
CA PHE A 94 6.26 0.95 2.62
C PHE A 94 6.86 -0.37 3.13
N ARG A 95 7.89 -0.86 2.47
CA ARG A 95 8.64 -2.04 2.91
C ARG A 95 9.16 -1.85 4.33
N SER A 96 9.82 -0.72 4.58
CA SER A 96 10.45 -0.44 5.87
C SER A 96 9.43 -0.29 7.00
N GLU A 97 8.30 0.32 6.73
CA GLU A 97 7.28 0.54 7.76
C GLU A 97 6.46 -0.71 8.06
N PHE A 98 6.17 -1.55 7.07
CA PHE A 98 5.22 -2.64 7.24
C PHE A 98 5.79 -4.04 7.02
N LEU A 99 6.59 -4.24 5.99
CA LEU A 99 6.89 -5.59 5.51
C LEU A 99 8.18 -6.20 6.09
N GLU A 100 9.14 -5.39 6.48
CA GLU A 100 10.40 -5.88 7.04
C GLU A 100 10.25 -6.43 8.46
N LYS A 101 9.36 -5.82 9.22
CA LYS A 101 9.28 -6.02 10.68
C LYS A 101 8.34 -7.15 11.09
N ILE A 102 7.55 -7.66 10.18
CA ILE A 102 6.60 -8.72 10.48
C ILE A 102 7.27 -10.09 10.36
N ASP A 103 6.81 -11.05 11.14
CA ASP A 103 7.38 -12.39 11.16
C ASP A 103 7.01 -13.14 9.86
N SER A 104 8.04 -13.57 9.10
CA SER A 104 7.83 -14.29 7.85
C SER A 104 7.15 -15.65 8.03
N LYS A 105 7.12 -16.17 9.26
CA LYS A 105 6.49 -17.46 9.58
C LYS A 105 5.03 -17.34 9.97
N LYS A 106 4.50 -16.11 10.07
CA LYS A 106 3.13 -15.84 10.42
C LYS A 106 2.37 -15.21 9.27
N SER A 107 1.08 -15.52 9.20
CA SER A 107 0.19 -14.88 8.25
C SER A 107 -0.28 -13.53 8.77
N TYR A 108 -0.50 -12.58 7.86
CA TYR A 108 -0.93 -11.23 8.21
C TYR A 108 -2.08 -10.81 7.32
N TRP A 109 -2.87 -9.94 7.86
CA TRP A 109 -3.96 -9.30 7.16
C TRP A 109 -3.77 -7.79 7.28
N MET A 110 -3.71 -7.10 6.14
CA MET A 110 -3.57 -5.65 6.06
C MET A 110 -4.88 -5.09 5.52
N PRO A 111 -5.67 -4.38 6.34
CA PRO A 111 -6.94 -3.81 5.88
C PRO A 111 -6.72 -2.80 4.76
N ASN A 112 -7.61 -2.79 3.78
CA ASN A 112 -7.50 -1.87 2.64
C ASN A 112 -7.45 -0.39 3.07
N TRP A 113 -8.22 -0.02 4.09
CA TRP A 113 -8.25 1.36 4.58
C TRP A 113 -6.90 1.83 5.12
N MET A 114 -6.14 0.93 5.73
CA MET A 114 -4.81 1.26 6.27
C MET A 114 -3.85 1.62 5.14
N ILE A 115 -3.86 0.84 4.08
CA ILE A 115 -2.99 1.07 2.92
C ILE A 115 -3.40 2.34 2.18
N SER A 116 -4.70 2.50 1.94
CA SER A 116 -5.24 3.70 1.27
C SER A 116 -4.91 4.97 2.06
N ASN A 117 -5.06 4.92 3.38
CA ASN A 117 -4.75 6.07 4.25
C ASN A 117 -3.26 6.41 4.20
N TRP A 118 -2.39 5.42 4.22
CA TRP A 118 -0.95 5.63 4.10
C TRP A 118 -0.59 6.32 2.79
N ILE A 119 -1.19 5.87 1.68
CA ILE A 119 -0.98 6.46 0.36
C ILE A 119 -1.41 7.92 0.34
N ILE A 120 -2.59 8.21 0.86
CA ILE A 120 -3.13 9.58 0.92
C ILE A 120 -2.20 10.48 1.72
N GLN A 121 -1.71 10.01 2.86
CA GLN A 121 -0.79 10.78 3.69
C GLN A 121 0.52 11.09 2.97
N LYS A 122 1.04 10.16 2.17
CA LYS A 122 2.25 10.42 1.39
C LYS A 122 2.03 11.48 0.33
N ILE A 123 0.90 11.44 -0.35
CA ILE A 123 0.55 12.45 -1.35
C ILE A 123 0.36 13.83 -0.71
N GLU A 124 -0.36 13.90 0.41
CA GLU A 124 -0.57 15.15 1.16
C GLU A 124 0.76 15.73 1.64
N GLY A 125 1.65 14.88 2.17
CA GLY A 125 2.96 15.31 2.62
C GLY A 125 3.80 15.92 1.52
N GLU A 126 3.78 15.35 0.34
CA GLU A 126 4.49 15.87 -0.83
C GLU A 126 3.95 17.25 -1.26
N GLU A 127 2.63 17.40 -1.29
CA GLU A 127 2.01 18.66 -1.70
C GLU A 127 2.23 19.80 -0.70
N ILE A 128 2.29 19.48 0.60
CA ILE A 128 2.51 20.47 1.65
C ILE A 128 3.95 21.02 1.61
N TYR A 129 4.92 20.19 1.27
CA TYR A 129 6.34 20.56 1.34
C TYR A 129 6.93 20.99 -0.01
N GLU A 130 6.18 20.92 -1.05
CA GLU A 130 6.56 21.51 -2.32
C GLU A 130 6.18 22.99 -2.36
#